data_5025f64451ac3802c730462100140e4c
#
_entry.id   5025f64451ac3802c730462100140e4c
#
_cell.length_a   1.000
_cell.length_b   1.000
_cell.length_c   1.000
_cell.angle_alpha   90.00
_cell.angle_beta   90.00
_cell.angle_gamma   90.00
#
_symmetry.space_group_name_H-M   'P 1'
#
loop_
_entity.id
_entity.type
_entity.pdbx_description
1 polymer ?
#
loop_
_entity_poly.entity_id
_entity_poly.type
_entity_poly.pdbx_seq_one_letter_code
_entity_poly.pdbx_strand_id
1 'polypeptide(L)'
;FQLTEDCLWLRHHAAKVLADESVPTPITLMGKQCRILYQSRGVVVVISPWNLPLAIGMTAAMFAFMAGNAVVLKPSEHTPMVQALEEIRHLHPLFEQALHVVHGTGQVAVDLIAERPDLICFTGSLNTGKKILAQAAPMVIPVIMELGAKDAMIVFNDADLSRAVAAACWGNLHNSGQSCTATERIFVHEAVYEDFSRRLVNASEQIRLGTGADADLGALTTDFQLRHV
;
A
#
# COMPACT_ATOMS: atom_id res chain seq x y z
N PHE A 1 -11.26 -1.42 -7.85
CA PHE A 1 -10.71 -2.61 -8.54
C PHE A 1 -9.78 -3.40 -7.61
N GLN A 2 -8.63 -2.85 -7.16
CA GLN A 2 -7.65 -3.55 -6.31
C GLN A 2 -8.28 -4.14 -5.04
N LEU A 3 -8.99 -3.34 -4.24
CA LEU A 3 -9.62 -3.82 -3.00
C LEU A 3 -10.60 -4.98 -3.25
N THR A 4 -11.33 -4.97 -4.37
CA THR A 4 -12.23 -6.06 -4.77
C THR A 4 -11.44 -7.34 -5.03
N GLU A 5 -10.33 -7.26 -5.75
CA GLU A 5 -9.46 -8.42 -6.02
C GLU A 5 -8.85 -8.97 -4.73
N ASP A 6 -8.41 -8.10 -3.81
CA ASP A 6 -7.88 -8.48 -2.51
C ASP A 6 -8.93 -9.22 -1.68
N CYS A 7 -10.18 -8.71 -1.64
CA CYS A 7 -11.28 -9.38 -0.95
C CYS A 7 -11.63 -10.74 -1.56
N LEU A 8 -11.62 -10.86 -2.89
CA LEU A 8 -11.83 -12.13 -3.58
C LEU A 8 -10.72 -13.13 -3.29
N TRP A 9 -9.47 -12.65 -3.30
CA TRP A 9 -8.33 -13.49 -2.95
C TRP A 9 -8.42 -14.00 -1.51
N LEU A 10 -8.69 -13.12 -0.55
CA LEU A 10 -8.88 -13.48 0.87
C LEU A 10 -10.00 -14.51 1.04
N ARG A 11 -11.13 -14.30 0.39
CA ARG A 11 -12.27 -15.24 0.42
C ARG A 11 -11.88 -16.66 0.02
N HIS A 12 -11.01 -16.81 -0.99
CA HIS A 12 -10.63 -18.11 -1.53
C HIS A 12 -9.41 -18.74 -0.84
N HIS A 13 -8.54 -17.93 -0.23
CA HIS A 13 -7.22 -18.39 0.21
C HIS A 13 -6.98 -18.26 1.72
N ALA A 14 -7.64 -17.33 2.43
CA ALA A 14 -7.31 -17.05 3.83
C ALA A 14 -7.36 -18.29 4.72
N ALA A 15 -8.41 -19.12 4.62
CA ALA A 15 -8.53 -20.32 5.41
C ALA A 15 -7.39 -21.33 5.17
N LYS A 16 -6.90 -21.42 3.92
CA LYS A 16 -5.78 -22.29 3.58
C LYS A 16 -4.43 -21.72 4.06
N VAL A 17 -4.23 -20.41 3.89
CA VAL A 17 -2.98 -19.73 4.29
C VAL A 17 -2.80 -19.73 5.81
N LEU A 18 -3.90 -19.65 6.55
CA LEU A 18 -3.89 -19.59 8.02
C LEU A 18 -4.06 -20.99 8.67
N ALA A 19 -4.15 -22.05 7.87
CA ALA A 19 -4.25 -23.41 8.41
C ALA A 19 -2.93 -23.86 9.03
N ASP A 20 -3.02 -24.63 10.10
CA ASP A 20 -1.86 -25.26 10.71
C ASP A 20 -1.07 -26.10 9.71
N GLU A 21 0.23 -26.00 9.72
CA GLU A 21 1.12 -26.74 8.83
C GLU A 21 1.91 -27.81 9.60
N SER A 22 1.88 -29.05 9.10
CA SER A 22 2.80 -30.08 9.55
C SER A 22 4.15 -29.90 8.85
N VAL A 23 5.22 -29.87 9.62
CA VAL A 23 6.58 -29.74 9.09
C VAL A 23 7.42 -30.99 9.41
N PRO A 24 8.42 -31.32 8.57
CA PRO A 24 9.28 -32.46 8.82
C PRO A 24 9.95 -32.39 10.20
N THR A 25 9.87 -33.51 10.94
CA THR A 25 10.50 -33.58 12.25
C THR A 25 11.94 -34.09 12.10
N PRO A 26 12.95 -33.38 12.61
CA PRO A 26 14.34 -33.83 12.59
C PRO A 26 14.50 -35.19 13.30
N ILE A 27 15.46 -36.01 12.85
CA ILE A 27 15.74 -37.33 13.45
C ILE A 27 16.05 -37.25 14.95
N THR A 28 16.62 -36.11 15.40
CA THR A 28 16.91 -35.84 16.81
C THR A 28 15.66 -35.68 17.67
N LEU A 29 14.50 -35.49 17.07
CA LEU A 29 13.17 -35.37 17.71
C LEU A 29 12.25 -36.51 17.30
N MET A 30 12.81 -37.70 17.00
CA MET A 30 12.04 -38.91 16.66
C MET A 30 10.97 -39.21 17.70
N GLY A 31 9.73 -39.46 17.24
CA GLY A 31 8.57 -39.65 18.10
C GLY A 31 7.83 -38.35 18.48
N LYS A 32 8.27 -37.21 18.01
CA LYS A 32 7.56 -35.92 18.11
C LYS A 32 6.90 -35.54 16.78
N GLN A 33 5.93 -34.64 16.84
CA GLN A 33 5.33 -33.98 15.66
C GLN A 33 5.62 -32.49 15.73
N CYS A 34 6.13 -31.94 14.64
CA CYS A 34 6.36 -30.50 14.51
C CYS A 34 5.27 -29.88 13.66
N ARG A 35 4.76 -28.73 14.10
CA ARG A 35 3.73 -27.96 13.40
C ARG A 35 4.04 -26.48 13.49
N ILE A 36 3.62 -25.73 12.47
CA ILE A 36 3.52 -24.27 12.48
C ILE A 36 2.06 -23.93 12.76
N LEU A 37 1.82 -23.13 13.78
CA LEU A 37 0.49 -22.64 14.16
C LEU A 37 0.43 -21.14 13.89
N TYR A 38 -0.63 -20.70 13.21
CA TYR A 38 -0.87 -19.28 12.96
C TYR A 38 -1.84 -18.74 14.01
N GLN A 39 -1.43 -17.67 14.68
CA GLN A 39 -2.24 -17.02 15.72
C GLN A 39 -2.35 -15.53 15.45
N SER A 40 -3.50 -14.94 15.79
CA SER A 40 -3.66 -13.48 15.77
C SER A 40 -2.67 -12.82 16.74
N ARG A 41 -2.20 -11.63 16.40
CA ARG A 41 -1.32 -10.84 17.28
C ARG A 41 -2.10 -10.11 18.37
N GLY A 42 -3.32 -9.67 18.09
CA GLY A 42 -4.15 -8.89 18.98
C GLY A 42 -4.68 -7.63 18.29
N VAL A 43 -4.18 -6.45 18.67
CA VAL A 43 -4.56 -5.16 18.09
C VAL A 43 -3.55 -4.71 17.05
N VAL A 44 -4.00 -4.47 15.82
CA VAL A 44 -3.18 -3.98 14.71
C VAL A 44 -3.58 -2.55 14.38
N VAL A 45 -2.63 -1.62 14.46
CA VAL A 45 -2.82 -0.24 14.00
C VAL A 45 -2.36 -0.12 12.55
N VAL A 46 -3.26 0.32 11.67
CA VAL A 46 -2.99 0.59 10.25
C VAL A 46 -2.99 2.10 10.04
N ILE A 47 -1.85 2.65 9.62
CA ILE A 47 -1.68 4.07 9.30
C ILE A 47 -1.52 4.19 7.80
N SER A 48 -2.53 4.74 7.10
CA SER A 48 -2.58 4.73 5.64
C SER A 48 -2.28 6.09 5.00
N PRO A 49 -1.77 6.09 3.75
CA PRO A 49 -1.40 7.30 3.03
C PRO A 49 -2.61 7.98 2.39
N TRP A 50 -2.36 9.16 1.81
CA TRP A 50 -3.38 9.98 1.15
C TRP A 50 -3.58 9.67 -0.34
N ASN A 51 -2.61 9.04 -1.00
CA ASN A 51 -2.59 8.91 -2.47
C ASN A 51 -3.54 7.82 -3.01
N LEU A 52 -3.71 6.71 -2.29
CA LEU A 52 -4.68 5.65 -2.56
C LEU A 52 -5.45 5.33 -1.26
N PRO A 53 -6.25 6.29 -0.76
CA PRO A 53 -6.68 6.33 0.64
C PRO A 53 -7.56 5.15 1.07
N LEU A 54 -8.43 4.68 0.17
CA LEU A 54 -9.30 3.54 0.47
C LEU A 54 -8.57 2.21 0.23
N ALA A 55 -7.92 2.06 -0.92
CA ALA A 55 -7.34 0.78 -1.32
C ALA A 55 -6.23 0.33 -0.34
N ILE A 56 -5.20 1.15 -0.12
CA ILE A 56 -4.04 0.76 0.70
C ILE A 56 -4.45 0.52 2.15
N GLY A 57 -5.21 1.45 2.74
CA GLY A 57 -5.65 1.34 4.13
C GLY A 57 -6.53 0.11 4.36
N MET A 58 -7.51 -0.09 3.50
CA MET A 58 -8.44 -1.21 3.62
C MET A 58 -7.80 -2.55 3.28
N THR A 59 -6.89 -2.63 2.29
CA THR A 59 -6.15 -3.87 2.03
C THR A 59 -5.40 -4.33 3.28
N ALA A 60 -4.59 -3.46 3.88
CA ALA A 60 -3.86 -3.80 5.11
C ALA A 60 -4.82 -4.17 6.27
N ALA A 61 -5.91 -3.40 6.44
CA ALA A 61 -6.91 -3.66 7.47
C ALA A 61 -7.61 -5.01 7.28
N MET A 62 -8.00 -5.35 6.05
CA MET A 62 -8.69 -6.62 5.74
C MET A 62 -7.77 -7.82 5.92
N PHE A 63 -6.49 -7.75 5.53
CA PHE A 63 -5.54 -8.83 5.78
C PHE A 63 -5.31 -9.04 7.28
N ALA A 64 -5.15 -7.96 8.06
CA ALA A 64 -5.02 -8.04 9.51
C ALA A 64 -6.29 -8.61 10.18
N PHE A 65 -7.47 -8.15 9.76
CA PHE A 65 -8.76 -8.64 10.25
C PHE A 65 -8.97 -10.13 9.94
N MET A 66 -8.72 -10.55 8.70
CA MET A 66 -8.84 -11.97 8.30
C MET A 66 -7.86 -12.89 9.03
N ALA A 67 -6.74 -12.37 9.50
CA ALA A 67 -5.81 -13.08 10.38
C ALA A 67 -6.27 -13.12 11.86
N GLY A 68 -7.50 -12.67 12.16
CA GLY A 68 -8.13 -12.75 13.48
C GLY A 68 -7.75 -11.61 14.43
N ASN A 69 -7.27 -10.48 13.92
CA ASN A 69 -6.92 -9.33 14.76
C ASN A 69 -8.06 -8.32 14.84
N ALA A 70 -8.08 -7.55 15.93
CA ALA A 70 -8.77 -6.27 15.96
C ALA A 70 -7.92 -5.22 15.24
N VAL A 71 -8.56 -4.34 14.47
CA VAL A 71 -7.87 -3.35 13.62
C VAL A 71 -8.30 -1.94 13.98
N VAL A 72 -7.33 -1.06 14.16
CA VAL A 72 -7.55 0.39 14.25
C VAL A 72 -6.94 1.03 13.01
N LEU A 73 -7.80 1.49 12.09
CA LEU A 73 -7.39 2.16 10.86
C LEU A 73 -7.38 3.68 11.06
N LYS A 74 -6.22 4.30 10.88
CA LYS A 74 -6.07 5.75 10.78
C LYS A 74 -5.82 6.15 9.33
N PRO A 75 -6.84 6.64 8.60
CA PRO A 75 -6.64 7.19 7.27
C PRO A 75 -5.88 8.52 7.32
N SER A 76 -5.33 8.95 6.17
CA SER A 76 -4.70 10.26 6.08
C SER A 76 -5.72 11.38 6.27
N GLU A 77 -5.33 12.43 6.97
CA GLU A 77 -6.10 13.66 7.12
C GLU A 77 -6.35 14.41 5.79
N HIS A 78 -5.50 14.19 4.79
CA HIS A 78 -5.64 14.82 3.47
C HIS A 78 -6.74 14.17 2.62
N THR A 79 -7.03 12.89 2.86
CA THR A 79 -8.07 12.13 2.13
C THR A 79 -8.74 11.12 3.08
N PRO A 80 -9.55 11.60 4.05
CA PRO A 80 -10.01 10.79 5.16
C PRO A 80 -11.06 9.72 4.79
N MET A 81 -11.72 9.82 3.64
CA MET A 81 -12.72 8.85 3.13
C MET A 81 -13.77 8.44 4.17
N VAL A 82 -14.22 9.38 5.01
CA VAL A 82 -15.05 9.13 6.20
C VAL A 82 -16.28 8.31 5.87
N GLN A 83 -17.09 8.76 4.90
CA GLN A 83 -18.34 8.08 4.55
C GLN A 83 -18.10 6.66 4.06
N ALA A 84 -17.15 6.45 3.14
CA ALA A 84 -16.88 5.13 2.56
C ALA A 84 -16.38 4.14 3.62
N LEU A 85 -15.52 4.60 4.55
CA LEU A 85 -15.01 3.75 5.63
C LEU A 85 -16.09 3.38 6.65
N GLU A 86 -16.99 4.31 6.99
CA GLU A 86 -18.11 4.02 7.88
C GLU A 86 -19.12 3.07 7.21
N GLU A 87 -19.45 3.26 5.93
CA GLU A 87 -20.29 2.34 5.19
C GLU A 87 -19.73 0.92 5.19
N ILE A 88 -18.42 0.74 4.95
CA ILE A 88 -17.77 -0.56 5.00
C ILE A 88 -17.86 -1.16 6.40
N ARG A 89 -17.62 -0.37 7.44
CA ARG A 89 -17.68 -0.83 8.83
C ARG A 89 -19.05 -1.39 9.21
N HIS A 90 -20.12 -0.78 8.69
CA HIS A 90 -21.51 -1.22 8.93
C HIS A 90 -21.99 -2.37 8.04
N LEU A 91 -21.16 -2.90 7.12
CA LEU A 91 -21.57 -4.03 6.28
C LEU A 91 -21.79 -5.33 7.06
N HIS A 92 -21.13 -5.50 8.21
CA HIS A 92 -21.22 -6.73 8.98
C HIS A 92 -20.92 -6.48 10.47
N PRO A 93 -21.65 -7.11 11.42
CA PRO A 93 -21.42 -6.93 12.86
C PRO A 93 -19.99 -7.20 13.34
N LEU A 94 -19.27 -8.13 12.71
CA LEU A 94 -17.86 -8.39 13.05
C LEU A 94 -16.95 -7.22 12.67
N PHE A 95 -17.26 -6.48 11.59
CA PHE A 95 -16.51 -5.26 11.26
C PHE A 95 -16.77 -4.18 12.30
N GLU A 96 -18.01 -4.00 12.74
CA GLU A 96 -18.33 -3.03 13.79
C GLU A 96 -17.59 -3.30 15.11
N GLN A 97 -17.38 -4.57 15.43
CA GLN A 97 -16.72 -5.01 16.66
C GLN A 97 -15.19 -4.95 16.59
N ALA A 98 -14.59 -5.21 15.44
CA ALA A 98 -13.16 -5.44 15.34
C ALA A 98 -12.43 -4.53 14.32
N LEU A 99 -13.13 -3.69 13.56
CA LEU A 99 -12.57 -2.68 12.68
C LEU A 99 -13.00 -1.29 13.16
N HIS A 100 -12.07 -0.54 13.73
CA HIS A 100 -12.29 0.83 14.20
C HIS A 100 -11.57 1.82 13.29
N VAL A 101 -12.22 2.92 12.96
CA VAL A 101 -11.64 4.00 12.16
C VAL A 101 -11.44 5.22 13.03
N VAL A 102 -10.22 5.77 13.07
CA VAL A 102 -9.87 6.94 13.88
C VAL A 102 -9.32 8.04 12.97
N HIS A 103 -10.06 9.12 12.86
CA HIS A 103 -9.66 10.27 12.05
C HIS A 103 -8.82 11.27 12.84
N GLY A 104 -7.96 12.01 12.16
CA GLY A 104 -7.17 13.09 12.73
C GLY A 104 -5.80 13.22 12.09
N THR A 105 -5.02 14.17 12.60
CA THR A 105 -3.69 14.49 12.11
C THR A 105 -2.65 13.42 12.45
N GLY A 106 -1.40 13.67 12.10
CA GLY A 106 -0.28 12.80 12.49
C GLY A 106 -0.14 12.61 14.01
N GLN A 107 -0.66 13.53 14.83
CA GLN A 107 -0.64 13.39 16.29
C GLN A 107 -1.45 12.17 16.75
N VAL A 108 -2.60 11.91 16.14
CA VAL A 108 -3.40 10.70 16.44
C VAL A 108 -2.60 9.41 16.19
N ALA A 109 -1.75 9.37 15.17
CA ALA A 109 -0.87 8.21 14.96
C ALA A 109 0.15 8.05 16.10
N VAL A 110 0.70 9.16 16.61
CA VAL A 110 1.61 9.15 17.77
C VAL A 110 0.89 8.61 19.01
N ASP A 111 -0.34 9.07 19.25
CA ASP A 111 -1.16 8.65 20.39
C ASP A 111 -1.52 7.16 20.30
N LEU A 112 -1.92 6.67 19.11
CA LEU A 112 -2.22 5.26 18.88
C LEU A 112 -1.00 4.35 19.11
N ILE A 113 0.21 4.78 18.75
CA ILE A 113 1.44 4.02 19.01
C ILE A 113 1.74 3.98 20.51
N ALA A 114 1.46 5.08 21.24
CA ALA A 114 1.66 5.16 22.69
C ALA A 114 0.77 4.17 23.47
N GLU A 115 -0.40 3.80 22.94
CA GLU A 115 -1.29 2.77 23.48
C GLU A 115 -0.77 1.33 23.32
N ARG A 116 0.43 1.16 22.76
CA ARG A 116 1.15 -0.12 22.61
C ARG A 116 0.36 -1.20 21.85
N PRO A 117 0.01 -0.97 20.58
CA PRO A 117 -0.58 -2.01 19.76
C PRO A 117 0.40 -3.20 19.56
N ASP A 118 -0.14 -4.36 19.23
CA ASP A 118 0.65 -5.58 19.01
C ASP A 118 1.37 -5.60 17.65
N LEU A 119 0.93 -4.77 16.70
CA LEU A 119 1.53 -4.59 15.38
C LEU A 119 1.15 -3.21 14.81
N ILE A 120 2.08 -2.59 14.12
CA ILE A 120 1.84 -1.39 13.32
C ILE A 120 2.05 -1.73 11.84
N CYS A 121 1.06 -1.42 10.99
CA CYS A 121 1.21 -1.41 9.53
C CYS A 121 1.19 0.04 9.06
N PHE A 122 2.28 0.50 8.45
CA PHE A 122 2.42 1.86 7.96
C PHE A 122 2.75 1.87 6.47
N THR A 123 2.00 2.66 5.71
CA THR A 123 2.34 3.00 4.32
C THR A 123 2.45 4.52 4.18
N GLY A 124 3.57 5.00 3.66
CA GLY A 124 3.79 6.43 3.50
C GLY A 124 5.25 6.83 3.24
N SER A 125 5.62 8.07 3.61
CA SER A 125 6.97 8.58 3.36
C SER A 125 8.03 7.95 4.27
N LEU A 126 9.25 7.82 3.74
CA LEU A 126 10.42 7.36 4.51
C LEU A 126 10.64 8.17 5.80
N ASN A 127 10.44 9.50 5.74
CA ASN A 127 10.65 10.37 6.90
C ASN A 127 9.64 10.09 8.01
N THR A 128 8.37 9.86 7.67
CA THR A 128 7.33 9.46 8.65
C THR A 128 7.59 8.05 9.17
N GLY A 129 7.98 7.12 8.31
CA GLY A 129 8.35 5.76 8.71
C GLY A 129 9.45 5.73 9.75
N LYS A 130 10.52 6.53 9.57
CA LYS A 130 11.60 6.67 10.56
C LYS A 130 11.10 7.16 11.92
N LYS A 131 10.15 8.10 11.95
CA LYS A 131 9.57 8.61 13.22
C LYS A 131 8.74 7.52 13.91
N ILE A 132 7.95 6.76 13.16
CA ILE A 132 7.16 5.63 13.68
C ILE A 132 8.08 4.56 14.25
N LEU A 133 9.14 4.16 13.53
CA LEU A 133 10.12 3.20 14.04
C LEU A 133 10.80 3.68 15.32
N ALA A 134 11.22 4.95 15.37
CA ALA A 134 11.83 5.52 16.56
C ALA A 134 10.92 5.51 17.78
N GLN A 135 9.60 5.69 17.59
CA GLN A 135 8.63 5.62 18.66
C GLN A 135 8.28 4.16 19.05
N ALA A 136 8.18 3.25 18.10
CA ALA A 136 7.83 1.85 18.35
C ALA A 136 8.97 1.04 18.99
N ALA A 137 10.22 1.35 18.65
CA ALA A 137 11.40 0.58 19.05
C ALA A 137 11.58 0.42 20.57
N PRO A 138 11.44 1.46 21.43
CA PRO A 138 11.55 1.30 22.88
C PRO A 138 10.51 0.37 23.49
N MET A 139 9.36 0.20 22.82
CA MET A 139 8.27 -0.67 23.24
C MET A 139 8.34 -2.07 22.60
N VAL A 140 9.32 -2.29 21.71
CA VAL A 140 9.50 -3.54 20.94
C VAL A 140 8.27 -3.90 20.11
N ILE A 141 7.50 -2.90 19.63
CA ILE A 141 6.34 -3.12 18.79
C ILE A 141 6.84 -3.45 17.36
N PRO A 142 6.44 -4.59 16.79
CA PRO A 142 6.78 -4.91 15.40
C PRO A 142 6.08 -3.95 14.43
N VAL A 143 6.78 -3.59 13.35
CA VAL A 143 6.27 -2.66 12.35
C VAL A 143 6.45 -3.24 10.95
N ILE A 144 5.37 -3.27 10.17
CA ILE A 144 5.39 -3.52 8.72
C ILE A 144 5.43 -2.16 8.04
N MET A 145 6.43 -1.94 7.19
CA MET A 145 6.67 -0.66 6.51
C MET A 145 6.56 -0.84 5.00
N GLU A 146 5.64 -0.09 4.39
CA GLU A 146 5.55 0.09 2.95
C GLU A 146 5.88 1.54 2.63
N LEU A 147 7.01 1.77 2.00
CA LEU A 147 7.57 3.11 1.79
C LEU A 147 7.74 3.39 0.30
N GLY A 148 7.82 4.69 -0.05
CA GLY A 148 8.14 5.08 -1.41
C GLY A 148 9.52 4.60 -1.84
N ALA A 149 9.61 4.15 -3.09
CA ALA A 149 10.86 3.80 -3.75
C ALA A 149 11.08 4.73 -4.95
N LYS A 150 12.17 4.58 -5.63
CA LYS A 150 12.49 5.28 -6.87
C LYS A 150 12.45 4.25 -7.98
N ASP A 151 11.24 3.76 -8.32
CA ASP A 151 11.05 2.59 -9.16
C ASP A 151 11.64 2.76 -10.56
N ALA A 152 12.20 1.68 -11.07
CA ALA A 152 12.94 1.69 -12.31
C ALA A 152 12.27 0.85 -13.40
N MET A 153 12.29 1.35 -14.63
CA MET A 153 11.96 0.63 -15.86
C MET A 153 13.23 0.43 -16.67
N ILE A 154 13.37 -0.73 -17.29
CA ILE A 154 14.49 -1.04 -18.19
C ILE A 154 13.93 -1.37 -19.56
N VAL A 155 14.43 -0.69 -20.61
CA VAL A 155 14.03 -0.88 -22.00
C VAL A 155 15.24 -1.40 -22.78
N PHE A 156 15.19 -2.66 -23.21
CA PHE A 156 16.21 -3.28 -24.03
C PHE A 156 16.04 -2.94 -25.53
N ASN A 157 17.05 -3.22 -26.32
CA ASN A 157 17.09 -2.93 -27.75
C ASN A 157 16.08 -3.76 -28.59
N ASP A 158 15.60 -4.87 -28.07
CA ASP A 158 14.59 -5.74 -28.68
C ASP A 158 13.16 -5.47 -28.17
N ALA A 159 12.97 -4.43 -27.36
CA ALA A 159 11.67 -4.09 -26.81
C ALA A 159 10.71 -3.55 -27.89
N ASP A 160 9.41 -3.88 -27.77
CA ASP A 160 8.36 -3.15 -28.50
C ASP A 160 8.26 -1.72 -27.94
N LEU A 161 8.81 -0.76 -28.66
CA LEU A 161 8.88 0.63 -28.22
C LEU A 161 7.51 1.27 -28.06
N SER A 162 6.50 0.88 -28.84
CA SER A 162 5.15 1.42 -28.70
C SER A 162 4.53 1.00 -27.35
N ARG A 163 4.69 -0.26 -27.00
CA ARG A 163 4.27 -0.81 -25.70
C ARG A 163 5.10 -0.25 -24.55
N ALA A 164 6.40 -0.10 -24.73
CA ALA A 164 7.31 0.45 -23.72
C ALA A 164 6.96 1.92 -23.39
N VAL A 165 6.68 2.74 -24.41
CA VAL A 165 6.25 4.14 -24.23
C VAL A 165 4.91 4.22 -23.51
N ALA A 166 3.92 3.41 -23.92
CA ALA A 166 2.62 3.39 -23.25
C ALA A 166 2.74 2.97 -21.77
N ALA A 167 3.60 1.96 -21.50
CA ALA A 167 3.87 1.52 -20.13
C ALA A 167 4.60 2.60 -19.30
N ALA A 168 5.55 3.32 -19.91
CA ALA A 168 6.24 4.43 -19.25
C ALA A 168 5.29 5.58 -18.91
N CYS A 169 4.42 5.99 -19.86
CA CYS A 169 3.41 7.01 -19.60
C CYS A 169 2.47 6.59 -18.47
N TRP A 170 1.93 5.39 -18.52
CA TRP A 170 1.02 4.91 -17.49
C TRP A 170 1.73 4.76 -16.13
N GLY A 171 2.90 4.15 -16.10
CA GLY A 171 3.64 3.88 -14.87
C GLY A 171 4.15 5.14 -14.17
N ASN A 172 4.46 6.19 -14.94
CA ASN A 172 4.91 7.47 -14.39
C ASN A 172 3.74 8.39 -14.01
N LEU A 173 2.69 8.47 -14.85
CA LEU A 173 1.67 9.52 -14.77
C LEU A 173 0.36 9.05 -14.11
N HIS A 174 0.19 7.74 -13.88
CA HIS A 174 -0.99 7.25 -13.16
C HIS A 174 -1.17 7.97 -11.82
N ASN A 175 -2.40 8.40 -11.53
CA ASN A 175 -2.73 9.22 -10.36
C ASN A 175 -1.89 10.52 -10.27
N SER A 176 -1.56 11.12 -11.42
CA SER A 176 -0.69 12.32 -11.54
C SER A 176 0.71 12.08 -10.95
N GLY A 177 1.26 10.87 -11.10
CA GLY A 177 2.55 10.46 -10.54
C GLY A 177 2.56 10.24 -9.03
N GLN A 178 1.43 10.38 -8.36
CA GLN A 178 1.32 10.26 -6.90
C GLN A 178 1.17 8.79 -6.47
N SER A 179 2.12 7.94 -6.90
CA SER A 179 2.16 6.53 -6.56
C SER A 179 3.51 6.15 -5.97
N CYS A 180 3.49 5.26 -4.96
CA CYS A 180 4.71 4.70 -4.39
C CYS A 180 5.48 3.82 -5.39
N THR A 181 4.78 3.30 -6.41
CA THR A 181 5.32 2.46 -7.50
C THR A 181 5.41 3.23 -8.83
N ALA A 182 5.39 4.58 -8.80
CA ALA A 182 5.58 5.36 -10.01
C ALA A 182 6.94 5.10 -10.64
N THR A 183 6.98 4.90 -11.96
CA THR A 183 8.23 4.73 -12.71
C THR A 183 8.97 6.05 -12.77
N GLU A 184 9.95 6.26 -11.90
CA GLU A 184 10.68 7.52 -11.79
C GLU A 184 12.06 7.49 -12.47
N ARG A 185 12.53 6.30 -12.85
CA ARG A 185 13.81 6.14 -13.57
C ARG A 185 13.62 5.18 -14.73
N ILE A 186 13.95 5.61 -15.93
CA ILE A 186 13.87 4.78 -17.14
C ILE A 186 15.27 4.62 -17.71
N PHE A 187 15.78 3.38 -17.69
CA PHE A 187 17.05 3.00 -18.27
C PHE A 187 16.82 2.42 -19.66
N VAL A 188 17.30 3.09 -20.68
CA VAL A 188 17.05 2.74 -22.09
C VAL A 188 18.36 2.35 -22.74
N HIS A 189 18.37 1.20 -23.45
CA HIS A 189 19.51 0.78 -24.24
C HIS A 189 19.86 1.82 -25.32
N GLU A 190 21.15 2.12 -25.49
CA GLU A 190 21.64 3.19 -26.39
C GLU A 190 21.09 3.12 -27.82
N ALA A 191 20.96 1.92 -28.38
CA ALA A 191 20.48 1.70 -29.74
C ALA A 191 19.03 2.16 -29.98
N VAL A 192 18.21 2.29 -28.93
CA VAL A 192 16.79 2.69 -29.01
C VAL A 192 16.48 3.95 -28.24
N TYR A 193 17.46 4.55 -27.57
CA TYR A 193 17.30 5.69 -26.68
C TYR A 193 16.63 6.91 -27.38
N GLU A 194 17.15 7.31 -28.54
CA GLU A 194 16.63 8.49 -29.25
C GLU A 194 15.19 8.28 -29.73
N ASP A 195 14.88 7.10 -30.29
CA ASP A 195 13.52 6.80 -30.76
C ASP A 195 12.53 6.66 -29.60
N PHE A 196 12.92 5.98 -28.52
CA PHE A 196 12.11 5.87 -27.33
C PHE A 196 11.83 7.25 -26.70
N SER A 197 12.87 8.08 -26.51
CA SER A 197 12.74 9.40 -25.90
C SER A 197 11.83 10.32 -26.70
N ARG A 198 11.99 10.36 -28.02
CA ARG A 198 11.14 11.13 -28.93
C ARG A 198 9.67 10.70 -28.85
N ARG A 199 9.42 9.38 -28.85
CA ARG A 199 8.06 8.83 -28.74
C ARG A 199 7.44 9.13 -27.37
N LEU A 200 8.23 9.04 -26.30
CA LEU A 200 7.77 9.34 -24.93
C LEU A 200 7.38 10.80 -24.79
N VAL A 201 8.20 11.74 -25.29
CA VAL A 201 7.86 13.18 -25.30
C VAL A 201 6.57 13.41 -26.05
N ASN A 202 6.46 12.92 -27.30
CA ASN A 202 5.25 13.08 -28.11
C ASN A 202 4.00 12.51 -27.41
N ALA A 203 4.12 11.35 -26.75
CA ALA A 203 2.99 10.75 -26.03
C ALA A 203 2.61 11.59 -24.80
N SER A 204 3.59 12.12 -24.08
CA SER A 204 3.35 12.97 -22.90
C SER A 204 2.69 14.30 -23.26
N GLU A 205 3.03 14.90 -24.41
CA GLU A 205 2.43 16.14 -24.90
C GLU A 205 0.95 15.99 -25.29
N GLN A 206 0.48 14.77 -25.55
CA GLN A 206 -0.93 14.50 -25.86
C GLN A 206 -1.81 14.35 -24.61
N ILE A 207 -1.22 14.31 -23.41
CA ILE A 207 -1.94 14.14 -22.16
C ILE A 207 -2.67 15.42 -21.77
N ARG A 208 -3.97 15.32 -21.57
CA ARG A 208 -4.82 16.45 -21.22
C ARG A 208 -4.86 16.62 -19.71
N LEU A 209 -4.41 17.78 -19.25
CA LEU A 209 -4.49 18.17 -17.84
C LEU A 209 -5.82 18.86 -17.56
N GLY A 210 -6.47 18.54 -16.44
CA GLY A 210 -7.71 19.21 -16.06
C GLY A 210 -8.45 18.54 -14.90
N THR A 211 -9.62 19.10 -14.57
CA THR A 211 -10.51 18.58 -13.52
C THR A 211 -11.82 18.00 -14.09
N GLY A 212 -12.02 18.06 -15.41
CA GLY A 212 -13.20 17.54 -16.10
C GLY A 212 -13.11 16.02 -16.35
N ALA A 213 -14.23 15.43 -16.73
CA ALA A 213 -14.31 14.00 -17.05
C ALA A 213 -13.50 13.59 -18.28
N ASP A 214 -13.09 14.56 -19.10
CA ASP A 214 -12.28 14.40 -20.32
C ASP A 214 -10.79 14.61 -20.07
N ALA A 215 -10.38 14.93 -18.84
CA ALA A 215 -8.96 15.05 -18.46
C ALA A 215 -8.33 13.67 -18.25
N ASP A 216 -7.10 13.50 -18.74
CA ASP A 216 -6.30 12.31 -18.53
C ASP A 216 -5.57 12.33 -17.18
N LEU A 217 -5.16 13.54 -16.73
CA LEU A 217 -4.55 13.76 -15.43
C LEU A 217 -5.26 14.88 -14.66
N GLY A 218 -5.53 14.62 -13.38
CA GLY A 218 -6.09 15.59 -12.46
C GLY A 218 -5.05 16.45 -11.74
N ALA A 219 -5.54 17.25 -10.79
CA ALA A 219 -4.68 18.05 -9.92
C ALA A 219 -3.91 17.18 -8.91
N LEU A 220 -2.78 17.69 -8.43
CA LEU A 220 -2.09 17.15 -7.28
C LEU A 220 -2.95 17.33 -6.01
N THR A 221 -2.93 16.36 -5.12
CA THR A 221 -3.82 16.30 -3.95
C THR A 221 -3.46 17.34 -2.88
N THR A 222 -2.19 17.70 -2.75
CA THR A 222 -1.71 18.56 -1.66
C THR A 222 -0.72 19.61 -2.14
N ASP A 223 -0.71 20.79 -1.49
CA ASP A 223 0.24 21.87 -1.77
C ASP A 223 1.69 21.47 -1.52
N PHE A 224 1.95 20.58 -0.54
CA PHE A 224 3.32 20.14 -0.32
C PHE A 224 3.83 19.28 -1.47
N GLN A 225 2.96 18.50 -2.09
CA GLN A 225 3.30 17.69 -3.26
C GLN A 225 3.58 18.60 -4.48
N LEU A 226 2.77 19.63 -4.67
CA LEU A 226 2.99 20.62 -5.72
C LEU A 226 4.35 21.34 -5.59
N ARG A 227 4.80 21.57 -4.34
CA ARG A 227 6.12 22.17 -4.10
C ARG A 227 7.29 21.19 -4.24
N HIS A 228 7.01 19.91 -4.26
CA HIS A 228 8.02 18.85 -4.40
C HIS A 228 8.33 18.55 -5.87
N VAL A 229 7.36 18.73 -6.76
CA VAL A 229 7.48 18.60 -8.21
C VAL A 229 8.00 19.90 -8.82
#